data_ebfa7321f2a3a303adcd178e0bb00b77
#
_entry.id   ebfa7321f2a3a303adcd178e0bb00b77
#
_cell.length_a   1.000
_cell.length_b   1.000
_cell.length_c   1.000
_cell.angle_alpha   90.00
_cell.angle_beta   90.00
_cell.angle_gamma   90.00
#
_symmetry.space_group_name_H-M   'P 1'
#
loop_
_entity.id
_entity.type
_entity.pdbx_description
1 polymer ?
#
loop_
_entity_poly.entity_id
_entity_poly.type
_entity_poly.pdbx_seq_one_letter_code
_entity_poly.pdbx_strand_id
1 'polypeptide(L)'
;MALAIATNNAALNAAASASSVNRDMETSMARLSTGKRINSASDDAAGVAISSRLSAEIRGTDQAIRNSLDGQALIDTAEGAHKEVENILQRMREIAVQASNDTNNDQDRANLQAEMNAMTTEIDRIAGTTTWAGANLMEADT
;
A
#
# COMPACT_ATOMS: atom_id res chain seq x y z
N MET A 1 -29.59 60.73 42.90
CA MET A 1 -28.72 59.63 42.30
C MET A 1 -27.85 59.10 43.43
N ALA A 2 -28.11 57.96 43.98
CA ALA A 2 -27.29 57.34 45.02
C ALA A 2 -25.95 56.92 44.37
N LEU A 3 -24.85 57.60 44.78
CA LEU A 3 -23.50 57.07 44.43
C LEU A 3 -23.30 55.79 45.27
N ALA A 4 -23.55 54.69 44.65
CA ALA A 4 -23.20 53.38 45.20
C ALA A 4 -21.68 53.17 45.04
N ILE A 5 -20.96 53.45 46.13
CA ILE A 5 -19.49 53.35 46.23
C ILE A 5 -19.03 51.86 46.13
N ALA A 6 -19.94 50.88 46.31
CA ALA A 6 -19.62 49.50 46.40
C ALA A 6 -19.77 48.74 45.02
N THR A 7 -20.39 49.32 43.98
CA THR A 7 -20.64 48.67 42.69
C THR A 7 -20.34 49.65 41.56
N ASN A 8 -19.14 49.56 40.97
CA ASN A 8 -18.79 50.30 39.77
C ASN A 8 -19.07 49.43 38.53
N ASN A 9 -20.27 49.59 37.96
CA ASN A 9 -20.69 48.85 36.78
C ASN A 9 -19.79 49.07 35.57
N ALA A 10 -19.17 50.26 35.43
CA ALA A 10 -18.22 50.51 34.34
C ALA A 10 -16.92 49.71 34.52
N ALA A 11 -16.40 49.59 35.75
CA ALA A 11 -15.24 48.76 36.04
C ALA A 11 -15.53 47.27 35.86
N LEU A 12 -16.72 46.80 36.27
CA LEU A 12 -17.14 45.40 36.05
C LEU A 12 -17.31 45.08 34.56
N ASN A 13 -17.88 45.96 33.75
CA ASN A 13 -18.00 45.80 32.31
C ASN A 13 -16.61 45.82 31.62
N ALA A 14 -15.70 46.70 32.07
CA ALA A 14 -14.34 46.74 31.57
C ALA A 14 -13.57 45.43 31.89
N ALA A 15 -13.71 44.89 33.09
CA ALA A 15 -13.12 43.62 33.50
C ALA A 15 -13.70 42.44 32.72
N ALA A 16 -15.03 42.41 32.48
CA ALA A 16 -15.68 41.39 31.68
C ALA A 16 -15.21 41.44 30.20
N SER A 17 -15.09 42.63 29.61
CA SER A 17 -14.57 42.82 28.26
C SER A 17 -13.10 42.41 28.14
N ALA A 18 -12.24 42.78 29.11
CA ALA A 18 -10.86 42.33 29.13
C ALA A 18 -10.72 40.79 29.23
N SER A 19 -11.56 40.15 30.05
CA SER A 19 -11.60 38.70 30.17
C SER A 19 -12.05 38.03 28.88
N SER A 20 -13.01 38.60 28.13
CA SER A 20 -13.45 38.10 26.83
C SER A 20 -12.32 38.19 25.79
N VAL A 21 -11.66 39.36 25.70
CA VAL A 21 -10.53 39.56 24.77
C VAL A 21 -9.38 38.60 25.07
N ASN A 22 -9.07 38.34 26.35
CA ASN A 22 -8.03 37.37 26.71
C ASN A 22 -8.37 35.94 26.24
N ARG A 23 -9.63 35.48 26.40
CA ARG A 23 -10.06 34.18 25.89
C ARG A 23 -9.97 34.07 24.35
N ASP A 24 -10.38 35.14 23.66
CA ASP A 24 -10.30 35.19 22.19
C ASP A 24 -8.85 35.19 21.70
N MET A 25 -7.96 35.86 22.43
CA MET A 25 -6.53 35.84 22.17
C MET A 25 -5.91 34.49 22.42
N GLU A 26 -6.23 33.81 23.53
CA GLU A 26 -5.77 32.44 23.82
C GLU A 26 -6.20 31.45 22.72
N THR A 27 -7.46 31.54 22.28
CA THR A 27 -7.99 30.72 21.20
C THR A 27 -7.25 30.97 19.88
N SER A 28 -7.00 32.24 19.56
CA SER A 28 -6.27 32.65 18.37
C SER A 28 -4.81 32.18 18.37
N MET A 29 -4.15 32.28 19.51
CA MET A 29 -2.78 31.81 19.75
C MET A 29 -2.70 30.27 19.62
N ALA A 30 -3.66 29.54 20.18
CA ALA A 30 -3.75 28.10 20.07
C ALA A 30 -3.91 27.64 18.58
N ARG A 31 -4.78 28.34 17.83
CA ARG A 31 -4.98 28.10 16.38
C ARG A 31 -3.74 28.41 15.55
N LEU A 32 -3.05 29.51 15.89
CA LEU A 32 -1.81 29.89 15.20
C LEU A 32 -0.69 28.89 15.46
N SER A 33 -0.56 28.45 16.72
CA SER A 33 0.48 27.46 17.11
C SER A 33 0.27 26.11 16.49
N THR A 34 -0.97 25.63 16.41
CA THR A 34 -1.30 24.30 15.85
C THR A 34 -1.52 24.31 14.33
N GLY A 35 -1.74 25.49 13.75
CA GLY A 35 -2.12 25.65 12.33
C GLY A 35 -3.51 25.09 12.02
N LYS A 36 -4.33 24.77 13.04
CA LYS A 36 -5.66 24.18 12.90
C LYS A 36 -6.73 25.08 13.49
N ARG A 37 -7.85 25.22 12.80
CA ARG A 37 -9.01 25.97 13.28
C ARG A 37 -9.74 25.26 14.42
N ILE A 38 -9.81 23.92 14.34
CA ILE A 38 -10.48 23.03 15.31
C ILE A 38 -9.39 22.22 16.00
N ASN A 39 -9.19 22.46 17.30
CA ASN A 39 -8.17 21.80 18.11
C ASN A 39 -8.75 20.84 19.13
N SER A 40 -9.98 21.09 19.57
CA SER A 40 -10.67 20.29 20.58
C SER A 40 -12.14 20.08 20.24
N ALA A 41 -12.76 19.10 20.89
CA ALA A 41 -14.20 18.86 20.75
C ALA A 41 -15.04 20.03 21.27
N SER A 42 -14.48 20.90 22.13
CA SER A 42 -15.14 22.12 22.60
C SER A 42 -15.26 23.20 21.52
N ASP A 43 -14.36 23.18 20.51
CA ASP A 43 -14.39 24.15 19.41
C ASP A 43 -15.48 23.78 18.40
N ASP A 44 -15.56 22.48 18.05
CA ASP A 44 -16.57 21.93 17.12
C ASP A 44 -16.56 20.40 17.21
N ALA A 45 -17.49 19.85 18.00
CA ALA A 45 -17.59 18.39 18.18
C ALA A 45 -17.94 17.65 16.88
N ALA A 46 -18.77 18.25 16.03
CA ALA A 46 -19.16 17.66 14.74
C ALA A 46 -17.98 17.67 13.78
N GLY A 47 -17.24 18.79 13.70
CA GLY A 47 -16.05 18.91 12.86
C GLY A 47 -14.94 17.95 13.26
N VAL A 48 -14.70 17.73 14.57
CA VAL A 48 -13.74 16.73 15.06
C VAL A 48 -14.15 15.34 14.64
N ALA A 49 -15.41 14.94 14.79
CA ALA A 49 -15.90 13.62 14.40
C ALA A 49 -15.74 13.38 12.89
N ILE A 50 -16.10 14.38 12.06
CA ILE A 50 -15.93 14.32 10.60
C ILE A 50 -14.45 14.21 10.22
N SER A 51 -13.59 15.04 10.81
CA SER A 51 -12.14 15.02 10.56
C SER A 51 -11.50 13.68 10.92
N SER A 52 -11.91 13.09 12.06
CA SER A 52 -11.45 11.77 12.49
C SER A 52 -11.87 10.68 11.51
N ARG A 53 -13.15 10.68 11.07
CA ARG A 53 -13.65 9.73 10.07
C ARG A 53 -12.93 9.87 8.73
N LEU A 54 -12.76 11.09 8.22
CA LEU A 54 -12.03 11.32 6.99
C LEU A 54 -10.57 10.90 7.08
N SER A 55 -9.93 11.15 8.23
CA SER A 55 -8.55 10.70 8.45
C SER A 55 -8.44 9.18 8.46
N ALA A 56 -9.42 8.47 9.01
CA ALA A 56 -9.48 7.01 8.97
C ALA A 56 -9.70 6.50 7.54
N GLU A 57 -10.57 7.14 6.77
CA GLU A 57 -10.85 6.81 5.38
C GLU A 57 -9.62 7.03 4.49
N ILE A 58 -8.90 8.16 4.65
CA ILE A 58 -7.66 8.43 3.94
C ILE A 58 -6.63 7.33 4.23
N ARG A 59 -6.40 7.00 5.50
CA ARG A 59 -5.46 5.93 5.87
C ARG A 59 -5.88 4.56 5.33
N GLY A 60 -7.18 4.28 5.29
CA GLY A 60 -7.73 3.07 4.70
C GLY A 60 -7.48 3.00 3.19
N THR A 61 -7.70 4.12 2.49
CA THR A 61 -7.45 4.24 1.06
C THR A 61 -5.96 4.12 0.74
N ASP A 62 -5.09 4.78 1.50
CA ASP A 62 -3.64 4.65 1.35
C ASP A 62 -3.17 3.20 1.53
N GLN A 63 -3.77 2.47 2.49
CA GLN A 63 -3.47 1.05 2.68
C GLN A 63 -4.00 0.20 1.51
N ALA A 64 -5.20 0.49 1.00
CA ALA A 64 -5.75 -0.20 -0.16
C ALA A 64 -4.88 -0.01 -1.42
N ILE A 65 -4.33 1.20 -1.61
CA ILE A 65 -3.37 1.46 -2.70
C ILE A 65 -2.11 0.62 -2.53
N ARG A 66 -1.52 0.56 -1.33
CA ARG A 66 -0.35 -0.30 -1.07
C ARG A 66 -0.66 -1.77 -1.33
N ASN A 67 -1.78 -2.27 -0.84
CA ASN A 67 -2.20 -3.65 -1.08
C ASN A 67 -2.39 -3.95 -2.58
N SER A 68 -2.85 -2.98 -3.36
CA SER A 68 -2.98 -3.12 -4.82
C SER A 68 -1.62 -3.17 -5.51
N LEU A 69 -0.65 -2.37 -5.05
CA LEU A 69 0.72 -2.40 -5.56
C LEU A 69 1.43 -3.71 -5.21
N ASP A 70 1.21 -4.23 -3.99
CA ASP A 70 1.73 -5.53 -3.58
C ASP A 70 1.14 -6.66 -4.44
N GLY A 71 -0.18 -6.59 -4.73
CA GLY A 71 -0.84 -7.52 -5.64
C GLY A 71 -0.29 -7.44 -7.07
N GLN A 72 0.00 -6.24 -7.57
CA GLN A 72 0.64 -6.06 -8.86
C GLN A 72 2.05 -6.68 -8.88
N ALA A 73 2.87 -6.42 -7.86
CA ALA A 73 4.21 -6.99 -7.78
C ALA A 73 4.22 -8.53 -7.69
N LEU A 74 3.20 -9.12 -7.05
CA LEU A 74 2.99 -10.57 -7.06
C LEU A 74 2.73 -11.08 -8.47
N ILE A 75 1.84 -10.43 -9.23
CA ILE A 75 1.52 -10.79 -10.61
C ILE A 75 2.75 -10.63 -11.50
N ASP A 76 3.50 -9.54 -11.38
CA ASP A 76 4.71 -9.28 -12.16
C ASP A 76 5.77 -10.38 -11.91
N THR A 77 5.87 -10.88 -10.67
CA THR A 77 6.76 -12.01 -10.33
C THR A 77 6.31 -13.30 -11.01
N ALA A 78 5.03 -13.60 -10.98
CA ALA A 78 4.47 -14.78 -11.65
C ALA A 78 4.61 -14.68 -13.19
N GLU A 79 4.38 -13.49 -13.77
CA GLU A 79 4.56 -13.25 -15.20
C GLU A 79 6.01 -13.47 -15.63
N GLY A 80 6.98 -12.99 -14.84
CA GLY A 80 8.40 -13.24 -15.09
C GLY A 80 8.73 -14.73 -15.16
N ALA A 81 8.23 -15.53 -14.21
CA ALA A 81 8.42 -16.98 -14.20
C ALA A 81 7.75 -17.65 -15.40
N HIS A 82 6.52 -17.27 -15.74
CA HIS A 82 5.82 -17.80 -16.91
C HIS A 82 6.55 -17.51 -18.22
N LYS A 83 7.15 -16.32 -18.34
CA LYS A 83 7.93 -15.95 -19.52
C LYS A 83 9.18 -16.82 -19.71
N GLU A 84 9.87 -17.15 -18.62
CA GLU A 84 11.00 -18.10 -18.69
C GLU A 84 10.54 -19.50 -19.06
N VAL A 85 9.42 -19.99 -18.50
CA VAL A 85 8.83 -21.27 -18.88
C VAL A 85 8.45 -21.27 -20.37
N GLU A 86 7.86 -20.19 -20.89
CA GLU A 86 7.54 -20.05 -22.30
C GLU A 86 8.79 -20.17 -23.19
N ASN A 87 9.87 -19.48 -22.83
CA ASN A 87 11.14 -19.55 -23.56
C ASN A 87 11.69 -20.97 -23.59
N ILE A 88 11.64 -21.68 -22.46
CA ILE A 88 12.08 -23.09 -22.37
C ILE A 88 11.20 -23.97 -23.26
N LEU A 89 9.88 -23.83 -23.21
CA LEU A 89 8.94 -24.61 -24.05
C LEU A 89 9.15 -24.36 -25.55
N GLN A 90 9.46 -23.12 -25.95
CA GLN A 90 9.82 -22.83 -27.34
C GLN A 90 11.11 -23.55 -27.73
N ARG A 91 12.11 -23.59 -26.90
CA ARG A 91 13.36 -24.32 -27.13
C ARG A 91 13.12 -25.83 -27.18
N MET A 92 12.30 -26.37 -26.27
CA MET A 92 11.89 -27.79 -26.29
C MET A 92 11.19 -28.16 -27.61
N ARG A 93 10.36 -27.27 -28.15
CA ARG A 93 9.71 -27.45 -29.46
C ARG A 93 10.73 -27.49 -30.58
N GLU A 94 11.73 -26.63 -30.60
CA GLU A 94 12.81 -26.63 -31.57
C GLU A 94 13.57 -27.97 -31.56
N ILE A 95 13.93 -28.46 -30.36
CA ILE A 95 14.61 -29.75 -30.19
C ILE A 95 13.73 -30.90 -30.67
N ALA A 96 12.43 -30.89 -30.38
CA ALA A 96 11.51 -31.92 -30.84
C ALA A 96 11.40 -31.95 -32.37
N VAL A 97 11.37 -30.79 -33.01
CA VAL A 97 11.40 -30.69 -34.47
C VAL A 97 12.74 -31.20 -35.03
N GLN A 98 13.85 -30.85 -34.40
CA GLN A 98 15.16 -31.36 -34.80
C GLN A 98 15.25 -32.88 -34.67
N ALA A 99 14.77 -33.44 -33.53
CA ALA A 99 14.78 -34.88 -33.28
C ALA A 99 13.92 -35.66 -34.28
N SER A 100 12.90 -35.05 -34.87
CA SER A 100 12.03 -35.67 -35.89
C SER A 100 12.70 -35.86 -37.27
N ASN A 101 13.89 -35.27 -37.46
CA ASN A 101 14.63 -35.40 -38.72
C ASN A 101 15.31 -36.77 -38.80
N ASP A 102 15.10 -37.48 -39.91
CA ASP A 102 15.67 -38.82 -40.14
C ASP A 102 17.20 -38.82 -40.39
N THR A 103 17.82 -37.65 -40.51
CA THR A 103 19.30 -37.54 -40.60
C THR A 103 20.00 -37.74 -39.26
N ASN A 104 19.25 -37.70 -38.12
CA ASN A 104 19.79 -37.95 -36.79
C ASN A 104 19.98 -39.46 -36.56
N ASN A 105 21.14 -39.83 -36.06
CA ASN A 105 21.41 -41.16 -35.57
C ASN A 105 20.87 -41.37 -34.14
N ASP A 106 20.92 -42.59 -33.63
CA ASP A 106 20.42 -42.91 -32.27
C ASP A 106 21.17 -42.15 -31.16
N GLN A 107 22.49 -41.90 -31.33
CA GLN A 107 23.28 -41.13 -30.37
C GLN A 107 22.87 -39.65 -30.37
N ASP A 108 22.61 -39.05 -31.55
CA ASP A 108 22.15 -37.70 -31.68
C ASP A 108 20.79 -37.51 -31.00
N ARG A 109 19.87 -38.46 -31.23
CA ARG A 109 18.54 -38.46 -30.57
C ARG A 109 18.66 -38.61 -29.04
N ALA A 110 19.59 -39.45 -28.56
CA ALA A 110 19.87 -39.60 -27.11
C ALA A 110 20.40 -38.28 -26.49
N ASN A 111 21.26 -37.58 -27.21
CA ASN A 111 21.79 -36.26 -26.76
C ASN A 111 20.67 -35.23 -26.73
N LEU A 112 19.80 -35.15 -27.72
CA LEU A 112 18.64 -34.23 -27.73
C LEU A 112 17.65 -34.58 -26.62
N GLN A 113 17.46 -35.88 -26.33
CA GLN A 113 16.62 -36.29 -25.18
C GLN A 113 17.22 -35.85 -23.84
N ALA A 114 18.55 -35.90 -23.68
CA ALA A 114 19.22 -35.43 -22.47
C ALA A 114 19.02 -33.91 -22.30
N GLU A 115 19.11 -33.11 -23.38
CA GLU A 115 18.81 -31.69 -23.37
C GLU A 115 17.34 -31.43 -23.00
N MET A 116 16.39 -32.20 -23.55
CA MET A 116 14.98 -32.12 -23.22
C MET A 116 14.72 -32.38 -21.72
N ASN A 117 15.36 -33.42 -21.18
CA ASN A 117 15.22 -33.77 -19.74
C ASN A 117 15.78 -32.64 -18.82
N ALA A 118 16.91 -32.03 -19.23
CA ALA A 118 17.46 -30.90 -18.50
C ALA A 118 16.50 -29.68 -18.47
N MET A 119 15.84 -29.41 -19.59
CA MET A 119 14.83 -28.34 -19.68
C MET A 119 13.59 -28.63 -18.85
N THR A 120 13.14 -29.90 -18.81
CA THR A 120 12.03 -30.29 -17.92
C THR A 120 12.41 -30.07 -16.47
N THR A 121 13.61 -30.45 -16.06
CA THR A 121 14.11 -30.20 -14.69
C THR A 121 14.19 -28.70 -14.38
N GLU A 122 14.55 -27.88 -15.36
CA GLU A 122 14.58 -26.42 -15.16
C GLU A 122 13.19 -25.81 -15.01
N ILE A 123 12.18 -26.31 -15.75
CA ILE A 123 10.79 -25.90 -15.54
C ILE A 123 10.32 -26.26 -14.13
N ASP A 124 10.60 -27.49 -13.67
CA ASP A 124 10.28 -27.92 -12.30
C ASP A 124 10.98 -27.03 -11.25
N ARG A 125 12.24 -26.68 -11.51
CA ARG A 125 12.98 -25.77 -10.62
C ARG A 125 12.33 -24.38 -10.58
N ILE A 126 11.95 -23.82 -11.72
CA ILE A 126 11.27 -22.51 -11.79
C ILE A 126 9.96 -22.57 -11.02
N ALA A 127 9.16 -23.63 -11.23
CA ALA A 127 7.90 -23.83 -10.54
C ALA A 127 8.10 -23.91 -9.02
N GLY A 128 9.08 -24.69 -8.54
CA GLY A 128 9.33 -24.85 -7.12
C GLY A 128 10.01 -23.66 -6.43
N THR A 129 10.72 -22.78 -7.19
CA THR A 129 11.46 -21.66 -6.60
C THR A 129 10.74 -20.30 -6.73
N THR A 130 9.70 -20.21 -7.55
CA THR A 130 8.95 -18.96 -7.72
C THR A 130 8.03 -18.75 -6.53
N THR A 131 8.49 -17.92 -5.58
CA THR A 131 7.77 -17.65 -4.33
C THR A 131 7.52 -16.15 -4.15
N TRP A 132 6.41 -15.83 -3.48
CA TRP A 132 6.08 -14.49 -3.01
C TRP A 132 5.74 -14.53 -1.52
N ALA A 133 6.44 -13.75 -0.71
CA ALA A 133 6.27 -13.72 0.75
C ALA A 133 6.30 -15.11 1.41
N GLY A 134 7.05 -16.06 0.83
CA GLY A 134 7.19 -17.43 1.33
C GLY A 134 6.14 -18.42 0.81
N ALA A 135 5.14 -17.97 0.05
CA ALA A 135 4.18 -18.83 -0.64
C ALA A 135 4.64 -19.11 -2.07
N ASN A 136 4.54 -20.35 -2.53
CA ASN A 136 4.80 -20.72 -3.92
C ASN A 136 3.66 -20.21 -4.80
N LEU A 137 4.01 -19.58 -5.95
CA LEU A 137 3.04 -19.01 -6.87
C LEU A 137 2.63 -19.97 -8.00
N MET A 138 3.43 -21.02 -8.26
CA MET A 138 3.31 -21.90 -9.41
C MET A 138 2.85 -23.31 -9.02
N GLU A 139 3.09 -23.74 -7.80
CA GLU A 139 2.60 -25.01 -7.27
C GLU A 139 1.36 -24.75 -6.40
N ALA A 140 0.27 -25.46 -6.68
CA ALA A 140 -0.87 -25.48 -5.79
C ALA A 140 -0.47 -26.22 -4.50
N ASP A 141 -0.62 -25.59 -3.35
CA ASP A 141 -0.56 -26.29 -2.06
C ASP A 141 -1.62 -27.38 -2.05
N THR A 142 -1.18 -28.64 -2.17
CA THR A 142 -2.03 -29.84 -2.06
C THR A 142 -2.08 -30.34 -0.64
#